data_460314c1c67b6d8f5dade17b22462de5
#
_entry.id   460314c1c67b6d8f5dade17b22462de5
#
_cell.length_a   1.000
_cell.length_b   1.000
_cell.length_c   1.000
_cell.angle_alpha   90.00
_cell.angle_beta   90.00
_cell.angle_gamma   90.00
#
_symmetry.space_group_name_H-M   'P 1'
#
loop_
_entity.id
_entity.type
_entity.pdbx_description
1 polymer ?
#
loop_
_entity_poly.entity_id
_entity_poly.type
_entity_poly.pdbx_seq_one_letter_code
_entity_poly.pdbx_strand_id
1 'polypeptide(L)'
;MAFVLDASIAAAWFLPDEQHDAADRLMSDLRTTVGLVPTLFWFETRNLFLMAERRGRLRSGEALLLMTQLRGLSLEDAGSGGDGLILDLASRYTLTGYDASYVALAKTEGLPLATADRKMAAAARNEAVSILGPLEHEH
;
A
#
# COMPACT_ATOMS: atom_id res chain seq x y z
N MET A 1 -14.37 5.03 -6.89
CA MET A 1 -14.24 5.09 -5.43
C MET A 1 -12.76 5.12 -5.04
N ALA A 2 -12.38 6.06 -4.18
CA ALA A 2 -11.02 6.14 -3.67
C ALA A 2 -10.69 4.92 -2.80
N PHE A 3 -9.43 4.64 -2.62
CA PHE A 3 -8.96 3.55 -1.76
C PHE A 3 -7.59 3.89 -1.16
N VAL A 4 -7.27 3.26 -0.05
CA VAL A 4 -5.93 3.32 0.55
C VAL A 4 -5.12 2.15 0.00
N LEU A 5 -3.83 2.34 -0.24
CA LEU A 5 -2.97 1.26 -0.71
C LEU A 5 -1.64 1.27 0.05
N ASP A 6 -1.06 0.10 0.21
CA ASP A 6 0.24 -0.04 0.85
C ASP A 6 1.35 -0.32 -0.17
N ALA A 7 2.59 -0.42 0.31
CA ALA A 7 3.75 -0.62 -0.55
C ALA A 7 3.73 -1.96 -1.29
N SER A 8 3.02 -2.98 -0.78
CA SER A 8 2.92 -4.27 -1.45
C SER A 8 2.19 -4.16 -2.79
N ILE A 9 1.26 -3.23 -2.91
CA ILE A 9 0.56 -2.98 -4.18
C ILE A 9 1.51 -2.30 -5.18
N ALA A 10 2.30 -1.34 -4.73
CA ALA A 10 3.33 -0.73 -5.59
C ALA A 10 4.32 -1.79 -6.09
N ALA A 11 4.71 -2.72 -5.23
CA ALA A 11 5.58 -3.83 -5.63
C ALA A 11 4.90 -4.68 -6.72
N ALA A 12 3.62 -5.01 -6.55
CA ALA A 12 2.87 -5.78 -7.54
C ALA A 12 2.72 -5.04 -8.87
N TRP A 13 2.71 -3.72 -8.83
CA TRP A 13 2.63 -2.92 -10.06
C TRP A 13 3.93 -2.90 -10.86
N PHE A 14 5.06 -2.79 -10.17
CA PHE A 14 6.32 -2.42 -10.79
C PHE A 14 7.41 -3.49 -10.77
N LEU A 15 7.36 -4.46 -9.86
CA LEU A 15 8.36 -5.51 -9.82
C LEU A 15 7.96 -6.66 -10.75
N PRO A 16 8.88 -7.11 -11.63
CA PRO A 16 8.53 -8.07 -12.69
C PRO A 16 8.01 -9.42 -12.17
N ASP A 17 8.47 -9.84 -11.00
CA ASP A 17 8.15 -11.15 -10.41
C ASP A 17 6.99 -11.07 -9.40
N GLU A 18 6.34 -9.91 -9.24
CA GLU A 18 5.24 -9.74 -8.30
C GLU A 18 3.94 -9.27 -8.96
N GLN A 19 3.87 -9.29 -10.27
CA GLN A 19 2.68 -8.82 -11.01
C GLN A 19 1.44 -9.66 -10.67
N HIS A 20 0.30 -8.97 -10.58
CA HIS A 20 -0.98 -9.60 -10.26
C HIS A 20 -2.11 -8.82 -10.93
N ASP A 21 -3.03 -9.54 -11.57
CA ASP A 21 -4.12 -8.91 -12.33
C ASP A 21 -5.01 -8.01 -11.47
N ALA A 22 -5.30 -8.43 -10.23
CA ALA A 22 -6.12 -7.61 -9.33
C ALA A 22 -5.42 -6.29 -8.96
N ALA A 23 -4.10 -6.31 -8.79
CA ALA A 23 -3.33 -5.09 -8.54
C ALA A 23 -3.31 -4.20 -9.78
N ASP A 24 -3.18 -4.77 -10.96
CA ASP A 24 -3.18 -4.01 -12.21
C ASP A 24 -4.52 -3.30 -12.44
N ARG A 25 -5.63 -3.93 -12.06
CA ARG A 25 -6.94 -3.29 -12.13
C ARG A 25 -7.02 -2.04 -11.25
N LEU A 26 -6.39 -2.09 -10.08
CA LEU A 26 -6.35 -0.92 -9.18
C LEU A 26 -5.56 0.22 -9.80
N MET A 27 -4.48 -0.06 -10.50
CA MET A 27 -3.74 0.98 -11.23
C MET A 27 -4.63 1.62 -12.30
N SER A 28 -5.39 0.81 -13.04
CA SER A 28 -6.34 1.32 -14.04
C SER A 28 -7.40 2.22 -13.39
N ASP A 29 -7.86 1.88 -12.20
CA ASP A 29 -8.87 2.67 -11.48
C ASP A 29 -8.36 4.06 -11.13
N LEU A 30 -7.05 4.23 -10.98
CA LEU A 30 -6.46 5.55 -10.68
C LEU A 30 -6.63 6.57 -11.82
N ARG A 31 -7.11 6.16 -12.98
CA ARG A 31 -7.45 7.09 -14.06
C ARG A 31 -8.69 7.92 -13.73
N THR A 32 -9.57 7.39 -12.87
CA THR A 32 -10.86 8.01 -12.53
C THR A 32 -11.05 8.22 -11.04
N THR A 33 -10.12 7.79 -10.22
CA THR A 33 -10.18 7.96 -8.76
C THR A 33 -8.79 8.24 -8.19
N VAL A 34 -8.71 8.32 -6.87
CA VAL A 34 -7.49 8.67 -6.14
C VAL A 34 -7.11 7.55 -5.19
N GLY A 35 -5.82 7.25 -5.10
CA GLY A 35 -5.28 6.39 -4.06
C GLY A 35 -4.73 7.24 -2.91
N LEU A 36 -5.15 6.96 -1.69
CA LEU A 36 -4.63 7.63 -0.51
C LEU A 36 -3.50 6.81 0.10
N VAL A 37 -2.43 7.47 0.49
CA VAL A 37 -1.27 6.83 1.12
C VAL A 37 -0.82 7.66 2.32
N PRO A 38 -0.36 7.02 3.40
CA PRO A 38 0.31 7.76 4.47
C PRO A 38 1.68 8.24 3.96
N THR A 39 2.23 9.27 4.58
CA THR A 39 3.54 9.81 4.20
C THR A 39 4.62 8.73 4.16
N LEU A 40 4.57 7.77 5.05
CA LEU A 40 5.55 6.68 5.10
C LEU A 40 5.60 5.83 3.82
N PHE A 41 4.53 5.80 3.04
CA PHE A 41 4.46 5.04 1.79
C PHE A 41 5.62 5.40 0.85
N TRP A 42 5.96 6.68 0.77
CA TRP A 42 7.02 7.15 -0.12
C TRP A 42 8.40 6.68 0.33
N PHE A 43 8.61 6.57 1.64
CA PHE A 43 9.85 6.04 2.18
C PHE A 43 9.94 4.52 1.99
N GLU A 44 8.85 3.82 2.21
CA GLU A 44 8.80 2.36 2.04
C GLU A 44 8.99 1.94 0.58
N THR A 45 8.29 2.59 -0.35
CA THR A 45 8.41 2.25 -1.77
C THR A 45 9.80 2.56 -2.31
N ARG A 46 10.37 3.71 -1.92
CA ARG A 46 11.73 4.06 -2.30
C ARG A 46 12.73 3.00 -1.83
N ASN A 47 12.60 2.56 -0.58
CA ASN A 47 13.48 1.51 -0.06
C ASN A 47 13.23 0.15 -0.74
N LEU A 48 11.98 -0.16 -1.01
CA LEU A 48 11.60 -1.40 -1.69
C LEU A 48 12.28 -1.49 -3.07
N PHE A 49 12.22 -0.42 -3.86
CA PHE A 49 12.85 -0.40 -5.18
C PHE A 49 14.37 -0.39 -5.09
N LEU A 50 14.92 0.34 -4.12
CA LEU A 50 16.37 0.33 -3.86
C LEU A 50 16.88 -1.08 -3.55
N MET A 51 16.17 -1.79 -2.67
CA MET A 51 16.57 -3.15 -2.29
C MET A 51 16.42 -4.13 -3.46
N ALA A 52 15.37 -3.98 -4.28
CA ALA A 52 15.19 -4.79 -5.48
C ALA A 52 16.34 -4.59 -6.46
N GLU A 53 16.80 -3.35 -6.63
CA GLU A 53 17.94 -3.03 -7.48
C GLU A 53 19.24 -3.67 -6.94
N ARG A 54 19.47 -3.57 -5.63
CA ARG A 54 20.64 -4.18 -4.98
C ARG A 54 20.66 -5.71 -5.11
N ARG A 55 19.48 -6.33 -5.13
CA ARG A 55 19.37 -7.80 -5.26
C ARG A 55 19.33 -8.28 -6.70
N GLY A 56 19.50 -7.37 -7.65
CA GLY A 56 19.51 -7.72 -9.06
C GLY A 56 18.14 -7.99 -9.68
N ARG A 57 17.06 -7.69 -8.96
CA ARG A 57 15.68 -7.81 -9.48
C ARG A 57 15.33 -6.67 -10.43
N LEU A 58 16.03 -5.56 -10.32
CA LEU A 58 15.95 -4.40 -11.19
C LEU A 58 17.35 -4.07 -11.71
N ARG A 59 17.39 -3.38 -12.84
CA ARG A 59 18.65 -2.89 -13.41
C ARG A 59 19.11 -1.64 -12.65
N SER A 60 20.40 -1.33 -12.74
CA SER A 60 20.95 -0.10 -12.19
C SER A 60 20.21 1.12 -12.75
N GLY A 61 19.73 1.99 -11.86
CA GLY A 61 18.98 3.20 -12.23
C GLY A 61 17.47 3.00 -12.33
N GLU A 62 16.97 1.77 -12.36
CA GLU A 62 15.54 1.53 -12.47
C GLU A 62 14.75 1.97 -11.23
N ALA A 63 15.35 1.93 -10.04
CA ALA A 63 14.66 2.36 -8.83
C ALA A 63 14.18 3.82 -8.96
N LEU A 64 15.03 4.70 -9.47
CA LEU A 64 14.63 6.10 -9.71
C LEU A 64 13.53 6.20 -10.75
N LEU A 65 13.64 5.44 -11.84
CA LEU A 65 12.63 5.43 -12.89
C LEU A 65 11.27 5.02 -12.32
N LEU A 66 11.23 3.95 -11.53
CA LEU A 66 9.99 3.46 -10.96
C LEU A 66 9.40 4.44 -9.94
N MET A 67 10.23 5.10 -9.14
CA MET A 67 9.73 6.14 -8.23
C MET A 67 9.14 7.31 -8.99
N THR A 68 9.73 7.69 -10.12
CA THR A 68 9.21 8.76 -10.97
C THR A 68 7.84 8.37 -11.53
N GLN A 69 7.69 7.13 -11.99
CA GLN A 69 6.42 6.62 -12.49
C GLN A 69 5.36 6.56 -11.39
N LEU A 70 5.75 6.08 -10.20
CA LEU A 70 4.84 6.00 -9.06
C LEU A 70 4.29 7.38 -8.67
N ARG A 71 5.16 8.38 -8.62
CA ARG A 71 4.76 9.75 -8.27
C ARG A 71 3.90 10.42 -9.35
N GLY A 72 3.91 9.88 -10.56
CA GLY A 72 3.04 10.34 -11.64
C GLY A 72 1.61 9.80 -11.58
N LEU A 73 1.35 8.82 -10.70
CA LEU A 73 0.01 8.27 -10.52
C LEU A 73 -0.85 9.19 -9.65
N SER A 74 -2.16 9.00 -9.72
CA SER A 74 -3.12 9.78 -8.92
C SER A 74 -3.13 9.30 -7.46
N LEU A 75 -2.04 9.60 -6.75
CA LEU A 75 -1.85 9.26 -5.34
C LEU A 75 -1.78 10.53 -4.50
N GLU A 76 -2.43 10.50 -3.36
CA GLU A 76 -2.51 11.63 -2.45
C GLU A 76 -1.89 11.26 -1.11
N ASP A 77 -0.95 12.08 -0.63
CA ASP A 77 -0.31 11.92 0.67
C ASP A 77 -1.27 12.42 1.76
N ALA A 78 -1.71 11.51 2.62
CA ALA A 78 -2.68 11.81 3.67
C ALA A 78 -2.02 12.14 5.02
N GLY A 79 -0.69 12.28 5.07
CA GLY A 79 0.02 12.65 6.29
C GLY A 79 0.47 11.46 7.12
N SER A 80 0.86 11.73 8.37
CA SER A 80 1.42 10.71 9.27
C SER A 80 0.38 9.95 10.08
N GLY A 81 -0.86 10.40 10.07
CA GLY A 81 -1.95 9.74 10.81
C GLY A 81 -2.02 10.12 12.28
N GLY A 82 -2.97 9.53 12.98
CA GLY A 82 -3.20 9.78 14.40
C GLY A 82 -2.53 8.73 15.27
N ASP A 83 -1.68 9.17 16.19
CA ASP A 83 -0.87 8.27 17.04
C ASP A 83 -1.74 7.34 17.89
N GLY A 84 -2.86 7.84 18.41
CA GLY A 84 -3.72 7.03 19.28
C GLY A 84 -4.27 5.81 18.59
N LEU A 85 -4.88 5.99 17.41
CA LEU A 85 -5.44 4.87 16.64
C LEU A 85 -4.36 3.94 16.12
N ILE A 86 -3.26 4.49 15.60
CA ILE A 86 -2.16 3.69 15.06
C ILE A 86 -1.58 2.78 16.16
N LEU A 87 -1.28 3.34 17.33
CA LEU A 87 -0.71 2.57 18.44
C LEU A 87 -1.69 1.52 18.96
N ASP A 88 -2.97 1.86 19.03
CA ASP A 88 -4.01 0.91 19.45
C ASP A 88 -4.10 -0.28 18.47
N LEU A 89 -4.18 -0.02 17.19
CA LEU A 89 -4.25 -1.08 16.17
C LEU A 89 -2.98 -1.92 16.17
N ALA A 90 -1.80 -1.29 16.28
CA ALA A 90 -0.54 -2.01 16.33
C ALA A 90 -0.50 -2.98 17.52
N SER A 91 -0.96 -2.53 18.69
CA SER A 91 -0.99 -3.37 19.89
C SER A 91 -1.99 -4.50 19.78
N ARG A 92 -3.22 -4.23 19.33
CA ARG A 92 -4.27 -5.23 19.27
C ARG A 92 -4.00 -6.33 18.24
N TYR A 93 -3.37 -5.99 17.13
CA TYR A 93 -3.14 -6.94 16.04
C TYR A 93 -1.68 -7.36 15.89
N THR A 94 -0.83 -6.93 16.78
CA THR A 94 0.62 -7.22 16.73
C THR A 94 1.21 -6.80 15.37
N LEU A 95 0.84 -5.62 14.93
CA LEU A 95 1.39 -4.99 13.71
C LEU A 95 2.51 -4.03 14.11
N THR A 96 3.39 -3.74 13.16
CA THR A 96 4.28 -2.59 13.32
C THR A 96 3.45 -1.31 13.28
N GLY A 97 3.98 -0.23 13.83
CA GLY A 97 3.35 1.08 13.69
C GLY A 97 3.20 1.49 12.23
N TYR A 98 4.13 1.05 11.39
CA TYR A 98 4.08 1.32 9.94
C TYR A 98 2.88 0.63 9.29
N ASP A 99 2.72 -0.68 9.49
CA ASP A 99 1.59 -1.42 8.93
C ASP A 99 0.26 -0.93 9.49
N ALA A 100 0.21 -0.63 10.79
CA ALA A 100 -0.98 -0.11 11.43
C ALA A 100 -1.42 1.25 10.84
N SER A 101 -0.47 2.03 10.32
CA SER A 101 -0.78 3.33 9.71
C SER A 101 -1.71 3.20 8.51
N TYR A 102 -1.55 2.15 7.71
CA TYR A 102 -2.41 1.91 6.56
C TYR A 102 -3.83 1.52 6.99
N VAL A 103 -3.95 0.63 7.95
CA VAL A 103 -5.25 0.23 8.49
C VAL A 103 -5.97 1.42 9.13
N ALA A 104 -5.23 2.22 9.90
CA ALA A 104 -5.76 3.42 10.55
C ALA A 104 -6.28 4.43 9.53
N LEU A 105 -5.53 4.65 8.46
CA LEU A 105 -5.94 5.59 7.40
C LEU A 105 -7.23 5.12 6.74
N ALA A 106 -7.29 3.85 6.35
CA ALA A 106 -8.48 3.29 5.72
C ALA A 106 -9.70 3.39 6.64
N LYS A 107 -9.53 3.07 7.90
CA LYS A 107 -10.61 3.14 8.89
C LYS A 107 -11.08 4.59 9.09
N THR A 108 -10.16 5.51 9.25
CA THR A 108 -10.47 6.94 9.49
C THR A 108 -11.21 7.54 8.30
N GLU A 109 -10.79 7.20 7.07
CA GLU A 109 -11.38 7.76 5.86
C GLU A 109 -12.63 6.99 5.38
N GLY A 110 -12.92 5.84 5.99
CA GLY A 110 -14.03 5.00 5.56
C GLY A 110 -13.82 4.43 4.16
N LEU A 111 -12.59 4.10 3.80
CA LEU A 111 -12.22 3.61 2.48
C LEU A 111 -11.69 2.18 2.55
N PRO A 112 -11.81 1.42 1.43
CA PRO A 112 -11.17 0.11 1.37
C PRO A 112 -9.65 0.23 1.37
N LEU A 113 -8.99 -0.85 1.80
CA LEU A 113 -7.53 -0.97 1.81
C LEU A 113 -7.10 -1.99 0.76
N ALA A 114 -6.24 -1.57 -0.15
CA ALA A 114 -5.60 -2.45 -1.13
C ALA A 114 -4.26 -2.92 -0.57
N THR A 115 -4.10 -4.22 -0.41
CA THR A 115 -2.87 -4.82 0.13
C THR A 115 -2.71 -6.26 -0.34
N ALA A 116 -1.45 -6.71 -0.40
CA ALA A 116 -1.10 -8.11 -0.58
C ALA A 116 -0.55 -8.73 0.72
N ASP A 117 -0.56 -7.98 1.82
CA ASP A 117 -0.09 -8.43 3.12
C ASP A 117 -1.25 -9.07 3.90
N ARG A 118 -1.16 -10.40 4.14
CA ARG A 118 -2.25 -11.15 4.77
C ARG A 118 -2.52 -10.73 6.20
N LYS A 119 -1.48 -10.39 6.95
CA LYS A 119 -1.63 -9.97 8.35
C LYS A 119 -2.33 -8.61 8.43
N MET A 120 -1.95 -7.69 7.57
CA MET A 120 -2.59 -6.38 7.47
C MET A 120 -4.05 -6.52 7.04
N ALA A 121 -4.32 -7.37 6.04
CA ALA A 121 -5.67 -7.62 5.56
C ALA A 121 -6.57 -8.18 6.65
N ALA A 122 -6.07 -9.13 7.44
CA ALA A 122 -6.82 -9.71 8.54
C ALA A 122 -7.19 -8.67 9.60
N ALA A 123 -6.23 -7.83 9.97
CA ALA A 123 -6.48 -6.74 10.93
C ALA A 123 -7.52 -5.75 10.39
N ALA A 124 -7.39 -5.37 9.13
CA ALA A 124 -8.32 -4.44 8.50
C ALA A 124 -9.75 -4.99 8.47
N ARG A 125 -9.91 -6.27 8.13
CA ARG A 125 -11.23 -6.91 8.12
C ARG A 125 -11.86 -6.92 9.50
N ASN A 126 -11.08 -7.15 10.55
CA ASN A 126 -11.57 -7.09 11.93
C ASN A 126 -12.02 -5.68 12.30
N GLU A 127 -11.54 -4.65 11.61
CA GLU A 127 -11.94 -3.26 11.81
C GLU A 127 -13.03 -2.82 10.82
N ALA A 128 -13.68 -3.78 10.15
CA ALA A 128 -14.72 -3.55 9.16
C ALA A 128 -14.24 -2.75 7.93
N VAL A 129 -12.95 -2.87 7.61
CA VAL A 129 -12.36 -2.28 6.40
C VAL A 129 -12.37 -3.34 5.30
N SER A 130 -12.93 -3.02 4.14
CA SER A 130 -12.95 -3.90 2.98
C SER A 130 -11.56 -4.00 2.36
N ILE A 131 -11.21 -5.16 1.82
CA ILE A 131 -9.91 -5.40 1.19
C ILE A 131 -10.07 -5.44 -0.33
N LEU A 132 -9.18 -4.75 -1.03
CA LEU A 132 -9.08 -4.78 -2.49
C LEU A 132 -7.74 -5.38 -2.91
N GLY A 133 -7.68 -5.83 -4.17
CA GLY A 133 -6.46 -6.35 -4.76
C GLY A 133 -6.31 -7.85 -4.62
N PRO A 134 -5.06 -8.35 -4.51
CA PRO A 134 -4.80 -9.79 -4.52
C PRO A 134 -5.53 -10.60 -3.45
N LEU A 135 -5.87 -10.00 -2.33
CA LEU A 135 -6.51 -10.68 -1.20
C LEU A 135 -8.01 -10.40 -1.06
N GLU A 136 -8.63 -9.71 -2.03
CA GLU A 136 -10.01 -9.26 -1.89
C GLU A 136 -11.03 -10.38 -1.71
N HIS A 137 -10.76 -11.58 -2.22
CA HIS A 137 -11.65 -12.74 -2.11
C HIS A 137 -11.18 -13.77 -1.08
N GLU A 138 -10.09 -13.52 -0.37
CA GLU A 138 -9.61 -14.40 0.70
C GLU A 138 -10.17 -13.94 2.04
N HIS A 139 -10.49 -14.90 2.89
CA HIS A 139 -11.05 -14.66 4.23
C HIS A 139 -10.24 -15.33 5.31
#